data_b241e17ba71d31a1f1195061486a7273
#
_entry.id   b241e17ba71d31a1f1195061486a7273
#
_cell.length_a   1.000
_cell.length_b   1.000
_cell.length_c   1.000
_cell.angle_alpha   90.00
_cell.angle_beta   90.00
_cell.angle_gamma   90.00
#
_symmetry.space_group_name_H-M   'P 1'
#
loop_
_entity.id
_entity.type
_entity.pdbx_description
1 polymer ?
#
loop_
_entity_poly.entity_id
_entity_poly.type
_entity_poly.pdbx_seq_one_letter_code
_entity_poly.pdbx_strand_id
1 'polypeptide(L)'
;MSPDRIDLLVATFTYMHGEEERQGLGPHFLCDLAKLNTTPIQTYLHPTPHFTLPADPSTPIIMVGPGTGVAPYRAFLQEREAQNAPGKNWLLFGERHRAHDYYYESFLEDLKTKRFLELDLAFSRDQKAKT
;
A
#
# COMPACT_ATOMS: atom_id res chain seq x y z
N MET A 1 6.90 -11.58 -9.67
CA MET A 1 5.81 -11.88 -8.72
C MET A 1 5.66 -13.39 -8.54
N SER A 2 5.29 -13.87 -7.36
CA SER A 2 4.93 -15.29 -7.17
C SER A 2 3.48 -15.48 -7.63
N PRO A 3 3.19 -16.41 -8.57
CA PRO A 3 1.84 -16.60 -9.08
C PRO A 3 0.84 -17.16 -8.05
N ASP A 4 1.38 -17.72 -6.95
CA ASP A 4 0.59 -18.40 -5.92
C ASP A 4 0.46 -17.59 -4.63
N ARG A 5 0.68 -16.27 -4.70
CA ARG A 5 0.68 -15.42 -3.51
C ARG A 5 -0.12 -14.14 -3.72
N ILE A 6 -0.97 -13.84 -2.75
CA ILE A 6 -1.68 -12.56 -2.63
C ILE A 6 -1.22 -11.86 -1.35
N ASP A 7 -0.67 -10.64 -1.48
CA ASP A 7 -0.30 -9.82 -0.34
C ASP A 7 -1.42 -8.81 -0.05
N LEU A 8 -1.83 -8.72 1.21
CA LEU A 8 -2.80 -7.74 1.68
C LEU A 8 -2.13 -6.78 2.65
N LEU A 9 -2.34 -5.49 2.48
CA LEU A 9 -1.99 -4.47 3.49
C LEU A 9 -3.23 -4.15 4.31
N VAL A 10 -3.19 -4.48 5.60
CA VAL A 10 -4.32 -4.33 6.52
C VAL A 10 -3.92 -3.43 7.68
N ALA A 11 -4.63 -2.31 7.87
CA ALA A 11 -4.49 -1.46 9.05
C ALA A 11 -5.57 -1.83 10.07
N THR A 12 -5.15 -2.13 11.29
CA THR A 12 -6.07 -2.32 12.42
C THR A 12 -6.49 -0.98 12.99
N PHE A 13 -7.74 -0.88 13.45
CA PHE A 13 -8.26 0.32 14.11
C PHE A 13 -9.31 -0.05 15.14
N THR A 14 -9.45 0.80 16.15
CA THR A 14 -10.54 0.78 17.11
C THR A 14 -11.43 2.01 16.96
N TYR A 15 -12.68 1.91 17.35
CA TYR A 15 -13.64 3.01 17.35
C TYR A 15 -14.62 2.89 18.53
N MET A 16 -15.14 4.01 18.97
CA MET A 16 -16.17 4.04 20.02
C MET A 16 -17.56 3.83 19.40
N HIS A 17 -18.32 2.93 19.99
CA HIS A 17 -19.75 2.75 19.73
C HIS A 17 -20.54 2.95 21.04
N GLY A 18 -21.05 4.15 21.27
CA GLY A 18 -21.50 4.57 22.58
C GLY A 18 -20.32 4.65 23.55
N GLU A 19 -20.41 3.94 24.67
CA GLU A 19 -19.33 3.85 25.68
C GLU A 19 -18.39 2.65 25.48
N GLU A 20 -18.66 1.80 24.50
CA GLU A 20 -17.86 0.61 24.23
C GLU A 20 -16.81 0.86 23.15
N GLU A 21 -15.57 0.48 23.42
CA GLU A 21 -14.53 0.41 22.40
C GLU A 21 -14.68 -0.87 21.56
N ARG A 22 -14.69 -0.72 20.24
CA ARG A 22 -14.82 -1.84 19.30
C ARG A 22 -13.69 -1.83 18.29
N GLN A 23 -13.33 -3.02 17.86
CA GLN A 23 -12.33 -3.22 16.81
C GLN A 23 -12.99 -3.29 15.43
N GLY A 24 -12.28 -2.84 14.39
CA GLY A 24 -12.71 -3.02 13.02
C GLY A 24 -12.83 -4.50 12.68
N LEU A 25 -14.03 -4.96 12.28
CA LEU A 25 -14.37 -6.38 12.17
C LEU A 25 -13.43 -7.16 11.23
N GLY A 26 -13.22 -6.67 10.02
CA GLY A 26 -12.36 -7.32 9.03
C GLY A 26 -10.88 -7.34 9.43
N PRO A 27 -10.28 -6.19 9.77
CA PRO A 27 -8.91 -6.14 10.26
C PRO A 27 -8.68 -7.02 11.49
N HIS A 28 -9.57 -6.98 12.48
CA HIS A 28 -9.48 -7.83 13.67
C HIS A 28 -9.51 -9.33 13.33
N PHE A 29 -10.41 -9.73 12.42
CA PHE A 29 -10.46 -11.13 11.97
C PHE A 29 -9.13 -11.53 11.31
N LEU A 30 -8.63 -10.73 10.35
CA LEU A 30 -7.45 -11.09 9.57
C LEU A 30 -6.16 -11.06 10.38
N CYS A 31 -6.01 -10.10 11.30
CA CYS A 31 -4.75 -9.88 12.02
C CYS A 31 -4.69 -10.63 13.36
N ASP A 32 -5.83 -10.82 14.05
CA ASP A 32 -5.83 -11.32 15.42
C ASP A 32 -6.49 -12.70 15.55
N LEU A 33 -7.54 -12.99 14.78
CA LEU A 33 -8.32 -14.22 14.92
C LEU A 33 -7.93 -15.32 13.94
N ALA A 34 -7.53 -14.98 12.72
CA ALA A 34 -7.14 -15.95 11.70
C ALA A 34 -5.81 -16.60 12.06
N LYS A 35 -5.80 -17.92 12.19
CA LYS A 35 -4.60 -18.70 12.54
C LYS A 35 -3.84 -19.10 11.27
N LEU A 36 -2.54 -18.88 11.25
CA LEU A 36 -1.67 -19.27 10.14
C LEU A 36 -1.83 -20.76 9.81
N ASN A 37 -1.93 -21.06 8.54
CA ASN A 37 -2.04 -22.41 7.99
C ASN A 37 -3.26 -23.24 8.47
N THR A 38 -4.20 -22.61 9.17
CA THR A 38 -5.36 -23.33 9.76
C THR A 38 -6.68 -22.67 9.36
N THR A 39 -6.77 -21.34 9.43
CA THR A 39 -8.02 -20.64 9.12
C THR A 39 -8.11 -20.37 7.61
N PRO A 40 -9.08 -20.98 6.89
CA PRO A 40 -9.28 -20.68 5.49
C PRO A 40 -9.88 -19.29 5.34
N ILE A 41 -9.29 -18.49 4.44
CA ILE A 41 -9.82 -17.16 4.09
C ILE A 41 -10.38 -17.26 2.68
N GLN A 42 -11.71 -17.14 2.57
CA GLN A 42 -12.38 -17.16 1.27
C GLN A 42 -12.10 -15.85 0.55
N THR A 43 -11.57 -15.96 -0.66
CA THR A 43 -11.24 -14.82 -1.52
C THR A 43 -11.79 -15.04 -2.92
N TYR A 44 -12.06 -13.94 -3.62
CA TYR A 44 -12.35 -13.97 -5.04
C TYR A 44 -11.63 -12.81 -5.72
N LEU A 45 -11.25 -13.00 -6.98
CA LEU A 45 -10.65 -11.94 -7.79
C LEU A 45 -11.74 -11.16 -8.52
N HIS A 46 -11.78 -9.85 -8.28
CA HIS A 46 -12.66 -8.95 -9.02
C HIS A 46 -11.81 -8.19 -10.05
N PRO A 47 -12.02 -8.41 -11.36
CA PRO A 47 -11.27 -7.70 -12.39
C PRO A 47 -11.53 -6.19 -12.32
N THR A 48 -10.46 -5.40 -12.38
CA THR A 48 -10.53 -3.93 -12.42
C THR A 48 -9.88 -3.40 -13.70
N PRO A 49 -10.58 -3.44 -14.85
CA PRO A 49 -9.97 -3.14 -16.16
C PRO A 49 -9.49 -1.69 -16.30
N HIS A 50 -9.99 -0.79 -15.44
CA HIS A 50 -9.63 0.63 -15.46
C HIS A 50 -8.50 1.01 -14.49
N PHE A 51 -7.99 0.06 -13.69
CA PHE A 51 -6.90 0.30 -12.75
C PHE A 51 -5.77 -0.68 -13.02
N THR A 52 -5.05 -0.42 -14.09
CA THR A 52 -3.94 -1.24 -14.59
C THR A 52 -2.75 -0.37 -14.98
N LEU A 53 -1.57 -0.97 -15.10
CA LEU A 53 -0.43 -0.30 -15.71
C LEU A 53 -0.71 0.06 -17.17
N PRO A 54 -0.14 1.16 -17.69
CA PRO A 54 -0.15 1.44 -19.13
C PRO A 54 0.46 0.30 -19.92
N ALA A 55 -0.10 0.03 -21.09
CA ALA A 55 0.44 -1.00 -21.98
C ALA A 55 1.85 -0.67 -22.50
N ASP A 56 2.14 0.62 -22.70
CA ASP A 56 3.49 1.10 -23.04
C ASP A 56 4.28 1.36 -21.75
N PRO A 57 5.35 0.59 -21.47
CA PRO A 57 6.17 0.76 -20.28
C PRO A 57 6.96 2.08 -20.24
N SER A 58 7.07 2.79 -21.36
CA SER A 58 7.71 4.13 -21.42
C SER A 58 6.81 5.25 -20.89
N THR A 59 5.52 5.00 -20.73
CA THR A 59 4.57 5.97 -20.19
C THR A 59 4.92 6.30 -18.73
N PRO A 60 5.13 7.59 -18.38
CA PRO A 60 5.32 7.98 -16.99
C PRO A 60 4.02 7.82 -16.20
N ILE A 61 4.13 7.46 -14.92
CA ILE A 61 2.97 7.30 -14.04
C ILE A 61 3.11 8.14 -12.78
N ILE A 62 2.00 8.72 -12.33
CA ILE A 62 1.86 9.39 -11.05
C ILE A 62 0.89 8.58 -10.20
N MET A 63 1.32 8.24 -9.00
CA MET A 63 0.58 7.40 -8.06
C MET A 63 0.31 8.21 -6.78
N VAL A 64 -0.95 8.23 -6.34
CA VAL A 64 -1.35 8.91 -5.10
C VAL A 64 -1.98 7.88 -4.18
N GLY A 65 -1.23 7.47 -3.15
CA GLY A 65 -1.61 6.34 -2.28
C GLY A 65 -1.55 6.68 -0.81
N PRO A 66 -2.56 7.39 -0.24
CA PRO A 66 -2.61 7.61 1.19
C PRO A 66 -2.94 6.34 1.95
N GLY A 67 -2.29 6.13 3.09
CA GLY A 67 -2.53 4.99 3.97
C GLY A 67 -2.33 3.65 3.27
N THR A 68 -3.24 2.71 3.52
CA THR A 68 -3.23 1.38 2.88
C THR A 68 -3.46 1.43 1.36
N GLY A 69 -3.92 2.57 0.82
CA GLY A 69 -4.04 2.80 -0.62
C GLY A 69 -2.73 2.73 -1.39
N VAL A 70 -1.59 2.69 -0.72
CA VAL A 70 -0.26 2.48 -1.34
C VAL A 70 -0.05 1.04 -1.85
N ALA A 71 -0.80 0.07 -1.34
CA ALA A 71 -0.58 -1.35 -1.64
C ALA A 71 -0.57 -1.70 -3.14
N PRO A 72 -1.54 -1.29 -3.97
CA PRO A 72 -1.51 -1.58 -5.40
C PRO A 72 -0.33 -0.91 -6.12
N TYR A 73 0.12 0.25 -5.67
CA TYR A 73 1.28 0.94 -6.26
C TYR A 73 2.59 0.22 -5.98
N ARG A 74 2.71 -0.47 -4.83
CA ARG A 74 3.82 -1.40 -4.62
C ARG A 74 3.86 -2.47 -5.70
N ALA A 75 2.73 -3.07 -6.04
CA ALA A 75 2.65 -4.08 -7.11
C ALA A 75 3.01 -3.49 -8.48
N PHE A 76 2.54 -2.29 -8.80
CA PHE A 76 2.89 -1.59 -10.04
C PHE A 76 4.39 -1.31 -10.13
N LEU A 77 5.00 -0.84 -9.05
CA LEU A 77 6.44 -0.55 -9.01
C LEU A 77 7.27 -1.84 -9.14
N GLN A 78 6.88 -2.93 -8.49
CA GLN A 78 7.54 -4.23 -8.62
C GLN A 78 7.47 -4.76 -10.06
N GLU A 79 6.32 -4.66 -10.70
CA GLU A 79 6.15 -5.09 -12.10
C GLU A 79 7.01 -4.25 -13.04
N ARG A 80 6.97 -2.93 -12.90
CA ARG A 80 7.77 -2.01 -13.72
C ARG A 80 9.27 -2.19 -13.52
N GLU A 81 9.72 -2.43 -12.28
CA GLU A 81 11.13 -2.76 -11.98
C GLU A 81 11.54 -4.06 -12.66
N ALA A 82 10.73 -5.11 -12.56
CA ALA A 82 10.98 -6.41 -13.20
C ALA A 82 11.05 -6.33 -14.73
N GLN A 83 10.27 -5.44 -15.34
CA GLN A 83 10.27 -5.18 -16.79
C GLN A 83 11.37 -4.20 -17.22
N ASN A 84 12.13 -3.61 -16.31
CA ASN A 84 13.05 -2.49 -16.58
C ASN A 84 12.36 -1.35 -17.34
N ALA A 85 11.12 -1.01 -16.94
CA ALA A 85 10.30 0.01 -17.58
C ALA A 85 10.99 1.38 -17.57
N PRO A 86 11.21 2.03 -18.75
CA PRO A 86 11.96 3.28 -18.81
C PRO A 86 11.15 4.51 -18.40
N GLY A 87 9.84 4.40 -18.32
CA GLY A 87 8.96 5.51 -17.92
C GLY A 87 9.16 5.90 -16.46
N LYS A 88 9.09 7.20 -16.20
CA LYS A 88 9.25 7.74 -14.84
C LYS A 88 8.12 7.27 -13.90
N ASN A 89 8.46 7.07 -12.65
CA ASN A 89 7.53 6.71 -11.58
C ASN A 89 7.55 7.79 -10.51
N TRP A 90 6.39 8.34 -10.18
CA TRP A 90 6.25 9.31 -9.10
C TRP A 90 5.16 8.84 -8.13
N LEU A 91 5.51 8.71 -6.84
CA LEU A 91 4.59 8.31 -5.79
C LEU A 91 4.46 9.43 -4.75
N LEU A 92 3.22 9.84 -4.50
CA LEU A 92 2.85 10.68 -3.37
C LEU A 92 2.22 9.77 -2.31
N PHE A 93 2.92 9.60 -1.18
CA PHE A 93 2.45 8.81 -0.05
C PHE A 93 2.14 9.70 1.15
N GLY A 94 1.03 9.45 1.81
CA GLY A 94 0.63 10.20 2.99
C GLY A 94 0.04 9.31 4.07
N GLU A 95 0.34 9.63 5.34
CA GLU A 95 -0.23 8.99 6.52
C GLU A 95 -0.12 9.90 7.77
N ARG A 96 -0.38 9.35 8.96
CA ARG A 96 -0.36 10.12 10.20
C ARG A 96 1.05 10.33 10.75
N HIS A 97 1.77 9.24 11.03
CA HIS A 97 3.09 9.28 11.67
C HIS A 97 4.11 8.48 10.85
N ARG A 98 5.26 9.09 10.56
CA ARG A 98 6.35 8.40 9.85
C ARG A 98 6.83 7.17 10.62
N ALA A 99 6.98 7.29 11.95
CA ALA A 99 7.56 6.24 12.77
C ALA A 99 6.75 4.93 12.80
N HIS A 100 5.45 4.99 12.50
CA HIS A 100 4.53 3.84 12.62
C HIS A 100 3.78 3.52 11.34
N ASP A 101 3.58 4.52 10.49
CA ASP A 101 2.62 4.45 9.39
C ASP A 101 3.30 4.57 8.03
N TYR A 102 4.64 4.54 7.96
CA TYR A 102 5.36 4.55 6.70
C TYR A 102 5.43 3.12 6.12
N TYR A 103 4.34 2.71 5.49
CA TYR A 103 4.23 1.38 4.89
C TYR A 103 5.25 1.19 3.76
N TYR A 104 5.91 0.03 3.76
CA TYR A 104 6.92 -0.36 2.77
C TYR A 104 8.14 0.56 2.69
N GLU A 105 8.49 1.26 3.79
CA GLU A 105 9.61 2.22 3.83
C GLU A 105 10.86 1.70 3.13
N SER A 106 11.37 0.54 3.55
CA SER A 106 12.61 -0.03 3.00
C SER A 106 12.54 -0.25 1.49
N PHE A 107 11.40 -0.71 0.97
CA PHE A 107 11.20 -0.93 -0.47
C PHE A 107 11.16 0.39 -1.24
N LEU A 108 10.42 1.37 -0.74
CA LEU A 108 10.26 2.66 -1.41
C LEU A 108 11.56 3.47 -1.41
N GLU A 109 12.29 3.46 -0.29
CA GLU A 109 13.59 4.16 -0.19
C GLU A 109 14.68 3.48 -1.05
N ASP A 110 14.64 2.14 -1.21
CA ASP A 110 15.53 1.44 -2.14
C ASP A 110 15.29 1.88 -3.59
N LEU A 111 14.03 1.92 -4.04
CA LEU A 111 13.67 2.39 -5.38
C LEU A 111 14.04 3.87 -5.62
N LYS A 112 13.89 4.71 -4.60
CA LYS A 112 14.33 6.12 -4.64
C LYS A 112 15.85 6.22 -4.76
N THR A 113 16.60 5.43 -4.01
CA THR A 113 18.07 5.39 -4.06
C THR A 113 18.56 4.95 -5.43
N LYS A 114 17.89 3.98 -6.04
CA LYS A 114 18.12 3.53 -7.42
C LYS A 114 17.72 4.56 -8.49
N ARG A 115 17.11 5.68 -8.10
CA ARG A 115 16.53 6.69 -9.00
C ARG A 115 15.43 6.14 -9.92
N PHE A 116 14.80 5.05 -9.51
CA PHE A 116 13.68 4.44 -10.22
C PHE A 116 12.35 5.08 -9.81
N LEU A 117 12.29 5.66 -8.60
CA LEU A 117 11.11 6.27 -8.02
C LEU A 117 11.39 7.71 -7.56
N GLU A 118 10.56 8.66 -7.98
CA GLU A 118 10.39 9.95 -7.31
C GLU A 118 9.36 9.78 -6.21
N LEU A 119 9.68 10.19 -4.97
CA LEU A 119 8.89 9.88 -3.79
C LEU A 119 8.69 11.14 -2.94
N ASP A 120 7.45 11.57 -2.81
CA ASP A 120 7.01 12.63 -1.90
C ASP A 120 6.22 12.04 -0.73
N LEU A 121 6.55 12.48 0.48
CA LEU A 121 6.01 11.98 1.73
C LEU A 121 5.31 13.10 2.50
N ALA A 122 4.11 12.81 3.03
CA ALA A 122 3.37 13.73 3.89
C ALA A 122 2.86 13.00 5.14
N PHE A 123 3.31 13.42 6.33
CA PHE A 123 2.87 12.85 7.60
C PHE A 123 2.13 13.91 8.43
N SER A 124 0.80 13.83 8.43
CA SER A 124 -0.10 14.87 8.94
C SER A 124 0.02 15.14 10.45
N ARG A 125 0.58 14.22 11.23
CA ARG A 125 0.78 14.34 12.67
C ARG A 125 2.21 14.73 13.06
N ASP A 126 3.15 14.67 12.14
CA ASP A 126 4.55 15.01 12.36
C ASP A 126 4.84 16.46 11.96
N GLN A 127 3.88 17.14 11.36
CA GLN A 127 3.99 18.54 10.91
C GLN A 127 3.42 19.50 11.94
N LYS A 128 4.07 20.66 12.12
CA LYS A 128 3.61 21.71 13.04
C LYS A 128 2.35 22.45 12.59
N ALA A 129 2.01 22.37 11.31
CA ALA A 129 0.79 22.92 10.71
C ALA A 129 0.12 21.86 9.84
N LYS A 130 -1.23 21.82 9.87
CA LYS A 130 -1.99 21.02 8.89
C LYS A 130 -1.84 21.67 7.51
N THR A 131 -1.31 20.94 6.58
CA THR A 131 -1.40 21.26 5.14
C THR A 131 -2.77 20.84 4.62
#